data_cb213cc481550b5a5ff1df2b1c835d0f
#
_entry.id   cb213cc481550b5a5ff1df2b1c835d0f
#
_cell.length_a   1.000
_cell.length_b   1.000
_cell.length_c   1.000
_cell.angle_alpha   90.00
_cell.angle_beta   90.00
_cell.angle_gamma   90.00
#
_symmetry.space_group_name_H-M   'P 1'
#
loop_
_entity.id
_entity.type
_entity.pdbx_description
1 polymer ?
#
loop_
_entity_poly.entity_id
_entity_poly.type
_entity_poly.pdbx_seq_one_letter_code
_entity_poly.pdbx_strand_id
1 'polypeptide(L)'
;MSKIVALVILVLTPSSLTFGQGVKVDPEQKYLLLATTKTSTMQKELMEIADQGFRVLVGSPTAGAEMAVFMERVATPPNTYKYKLLATTRTGTMQNELNEAAAAGYRLLPRTMISKEQMFGGVEIVVLLEKEPNSTKSYDYKLLATSRTGTLQKEVTDAMQAGYVIAGMVSRGEHMVIMEKQTRE
;
A
#
# COMPACT_ATOMS: atom_id res chain seq x y z
N MET A 1 -46.00 -11.40 8.27
CA MET A 1 -45.36 -10.07 8.31
C MET A 1 -44.09 -10.14 7.45
N SER A 2 -44.16 -9.72 6.21
CA SER A 2 -43.09 -9.82 5.23
C SER A 2 -42.19 -8.61 5.35
N LYS A 3 -40.89 -8.81 5.63
CA LYS A 3 -39.90 -7.74 5.65
C LYS A 3 -39.37 -7.54 4.22
N ILE A 4 -39.76 -6.45 3.62
CA ILE A 4 -39.25 -5.99 2.33
C ILE A 4 -37.83 -5.47 2.56
N VAL A 5 -36.85 -6.16 2.02
CA VAL A 5 -35.45 -5.67 1.94
C VAL A 5 -35.37 -4.75 0.73
N ALA A 6 -35.27 -3.47 0.97
CA ALA A 6 -35.04 -2.49 -0.09
C ALA A 6 -33.59 -2.57 -0.56
N LEU A 7 -33.41 -3.08 -1.78
CA LEU A 7 -32.12 -3.04 -2.49
C LEU A 7 -31.93 -1.61 -3.03
N VAL A 8 -31.06 -0.84 -2.40
CA VAL A 8 -30.66 0.47 -2.93
C VAL A 8 -29.62 0.25 -4.01
N ILE A 9 -30.03 0.34 -5.27
CA ILE A 9 -29.13 0.39 -6.41
C ILE A 9 -28.62 1.82 -6.50
N LEU A 10 -27.36 2.04 -6.12
CA LEU A 10 -26.66 3.30 -6.33
C LEU A 10 -26.32 3.44 -7.81
N VAL A 11 -27.09 4.24 -8.54
CA VAL A 11 -26.81 4.61 -9.92
C VAL A 11 -25.63 5.57 -9.92
N LEU A 12 -24.46 5.12 -10.36
CA LEU A 12 -23.29 5.95 -10.63
C LEU A 12 -23.58 6.85 -11.83
N THR A 13 -23.92 8.10 -11.59
CA THR A 13 -23.86 9.17 -12.59
C THR A 13 -22.40 9.56 -12.81
N PRO A 14 -21.92 9.73 -14.05
CA PRO A 14 -20.58 10.24 -14.29
C PRO A 14 -20.54 11.73 -13.92
N SER A 15 -20.12 12.03 -12.69
CA SER A 15 -19.87 13.40 -12.27
C SER A 15 -18.56 13.87 -12.84
N SER A 16 -18.62 14.87 -13.69
CA SER A 16 -17.49 15.66 -14.19
C SER A 16 -16.58 16.08 -13.04
N LEU A 17 -15.30 15.64 -13.12
CA LEU A 17 -14.24 15.97 -12.16
C LEU A 17 -13.99 17.49 -12.17
N THR A 18 -14.56 18.19 -11.21
CA THR A 18 -14.12 19.54 -10.83
C THR A 18 -12.85 19.40 -9.99
N PHE A 19 -11.74 19.81 -10.54
CA PHE A 19 -10.47 19.96 -9.83
C PHE A 19 -10.66 20.92 -8.66
N GLY A 20 -10.49 20.45 -7.43
CA GLY A 20 -10.32 21.34 -6.28
C GLY A 20 -11.10 21.04 -4.99
N GLN A 21 -11.99 20.07 -4.94
CA GLN A 21 -12.64 19.67 -3.67
C GLN A 21 -12.08 18.32 -3.24
N GLY A 22 -11.50 18.25 -2.03
CA GLY A 22 -11.04 17.00 -1.41
C GLY A 22 -12.19 16.00 -1.30
N VAL A 23 -11.87 14.71 -1.31
CA VAL A 23 -12.85 13.62 -1.18
C VAL A 23 -13.57 13.78 0.16
N LYS A 24 -14.85 14.18 0.11
CA LYS A 24 -15.70 14.25 1.30
C LYS A 24 -16.30 12.88 1.56
N VAL A 25 -15.99 12.30 2.72
CA VAL A 25 -16.52 11.00 3.16
C VAL A 25 -17.63 11.23 4.17
N ASP A 26 -18.70 10.43 4.07
CA ASP A 26 -19.79 10.43 5.06
C ASP A 26 -19.21 10.17 6.47
N PRO A 27 -19.53 10.96 7.49
CA PRO A 27 -19.07 10.75 8.86
C PRO A 27 -19.36 9.36 9.43
N GLU A 28 -20.46 8.74 9.03
CA GLU A 28 -20.88 7.40 9.47
C GLU A 28 -20.23 6.27 8.64
N GLN A 29 -19.53 6.60 7.56
CA GLN A 29 -18.89 5.60 6.73
C GLN A 29 -17.71 4.96 7.43
N LYS A 30 -17.80 3.65 7.66
CA LYS A 30 -16.76 2.87 8.34
C LYS A 30 -15.68 2.38 7.40
N TYR A 31 -16.01 2.01 6.18
CA TYR A 31 -15.09 1.46 5.19
C TYR A 31 -15.15 2.26 3.90
N LEU A 32 -14.00 2.42 3.25
CA LEU A 32 -13.87 3.11 1.98
C LEU A 32 -12.97 2.31 1.04
N LEU A 33 -13.37 2.21 -0.24
CA LEU A 33 -12.56 1.65 -1.31
C LEU A 33 -12.05 2.77 -2.20
N LEU A 34 -10.74 2.88 -2.33
CA LEU A 34 -10.06 3.68 -3.35
C LEU A 34 -9.64 2.78 -4.50
N ALA A 35 -9.86 3.21 -5.74
CA ALA A 35 -9.45 2.46 -6.93
C ALA A 35 -9.01 3.40 -8.05
N THR A 36 -7.82 3.19 -8.59
CA THR A 36 -7.25 4.01 -9.66
C THR A 36 -6.11 3.30 -10.39
N THR A 37 -5.87 3.71 -11.63
CA THR A 37 -4.70 3.26 -12.41
C THR A 37 -3.44 4.09 -12.16
N LYS A 38 -3.57 5.31 -11.59
CA LYS A 38 -2.48 6.26 -11.40
C LYS A 38 -1.96 6.25 -9.97
N THR A 39 -0.68 5.92 -9.78
CA THR A 39 -0.01 5.91 -8.47
C THR A 39 -0.01 7.27 -7.78
N SER A 40 0.17 8.37 -8.53
CA SER A 40 0.10 9.73 -7.98
C SER A 40 -1.30 10.11 -7.46
N THR A 41 -2.35 9.68 -8.14
CA THR A 41 -3.73 9.86 -7.69
C THR A 41 -3.98 9.05 -6.41
N MET A 42 -3.59 7.78 -6.39
CA MET A 42 -3.71 6.93 -5.20
C MET A 42 -2.98 7.53 -4.00
N GLN A 43 -1.73 8.01 -4.18
CA GLN A 43 -0.98 8.66 -3.10
C GLN A 43 -1.73 9.86 -2.52
N LYS A 44 -2.30 10.71 -3.38
CA LYS A 44 -3.05 11.90 -2.96
C LYS A 44 -4.31 11.50 -2.19
N GLU A 45 -5.12 10.59 -2.74
CA GLU A 45 -6.37 10.13 -2.13
C GLU A 45 -6.12 9.42 -0.79
N LEU A 46 -5.09 8.58 -0.69
CA LEU A 46 -4.68 7.94 0.57
C LEU A 46 -4.42 8.97 1.67
N MET A 47 -3.71 10.06 1.36
CA MET A 47 -3.42 11.10 2.34
C MET A 47 -4.67 11.88 2.73
N GLU A 48 -5.51 12.27 1.76
CA GLU A 48 -6.76 13.01 2.00
C GLU A 48 -7.75 12.20 2.87
N ILE A 49 -7.83 10.89 2.66
CA ILE A 49 -8.71 10.01 3.41
C ILE A 49 -8.11 9.65 4.78
N ALA A 50 -6.79 9.48 4.87
CA ALA A 50 -6.12 9.29 6.15
C ALA A 50 -6.32 10.50 7.09
N ASP A 51 -6.26 11.72 6.57
CA ASP A 51 -6.51 12.93 7.34
C ASP A 51 -7.95 13.01 7.89
N GLN A 52 -8.88 12.23 7.32
CA GLN A 52 -10.25 12.05 7.81
C GLN A 52 -10.40 10.87 8.81
N GLY A 53 -9.28 10.27 9.26
CA GLY A 53 -9.24 9.25 10.30
C GLY A 53 -9.30 7.81 9.78
N PHE A 54 -9.04 7.59 8.49
CA PHE A 54 -9.00 6.24 7.92
C PHE A 54 -7.60 5.64 7.93
N ARG A 55 -7.55 4.32 8.07
CA ARG A 55 -6.34 3.50 7.99
C ARG A 55 -6.46 2.47 6.88
N VAL A 56 -5.38 2.21 6.17
CA VAL A 56 -5.30 1.16 5.16
C VAL A 56 -5.42 -0.23 5.79
N LEU A 57 -6.27 -1.07 5.22
CA LEU A 57 -6.44 -2.48 5.60
C LEU A 57 -5.70 -3.41 4.65
N VAL A 58 -5.96 -3.25 3.35
CA VAL A 58 -5.46 -4.15 2.30
C VAL A 58 -5.44 -3.45 0.96
N GLY A 59 -4.51 -3.82 0.11
CA GLY A 59 -4.45 -3.43 -1.30
C GLY A 59 -4.45 -4.67 -2.20
N SER A 60 -5.00 -4.54 -3.39
CA SER A 60 -5.03 -5.59 -4.40
C SER A 60 -4.89 -5.00 -5.79
N PRO A 61 -4.23 -5.69 -6.73
CA PRO A 61 -4.40 -5.38 -8.13
C PRO A 61 -5.84 -5.74 -8.54
N THR A 62 -6.37 -5.01 -9.50
CA THR A 62 -7.57 -5.40 -10.24
C THR A 62 -7.18 -5.78 -11.66
N ALA A 63 -8.10 -5.73 -12.62
CA ALA A 63 -7.76 -6.02 -14.01
C ALA A 63 -6.81 -4.94 -14.58
N GLY A 64 -5.73 -5.39 -15.22
CA GLY A 64 -4.76 -4.51 -15.90
C GLY A 64 -3.94 -3.62 -14.96
N ALA A 65 -3.98 -2.32 -15.21
CA ALA A 65 -3.16 -1.34 -14.50
C ALA A 65 -3.81 -0.75 -13.24
N GLU A 66 -5.02 -1.13 -12.90
CA GLU A 66 -5.73 -0.59 -11.74
C GLU A 66 -5.26 -1.24 -10.44
N MET A 67 -5.24 -0.47 -9.38
CA MET A 67 -5.03 -0.91 -8.01
C MET A 67 -6.19 -0.42 -7.13
N ALA A 68 -6.57 -1.25 -6.18
CA ALA A 68 -7.62 -0.97 -5.22
C ALA A 68 -7.07 -1.07 -3.79
N VAL A 69 -7.51 -0.15 -2.92
CA VAL A 69 -7.11 -0.11 -1.52
C VAL A 69 -8.34 0.06 -0.65
N PHE A 70 -8.57 -0.86 0.27
CA PHE A 70 -9.58 -0.72 1.33
C PHE A 70 -8.99 0.00 2.53
N MET A 71 -9.76 0.95 3.05
CA MET A 71 -9.46 1.69 4.28
C MET A 71 -10.62 1.57 5.28
N GLU A 72 -10.30 1.65 6.56
CA GLU A 72 -11.25 1.62 7.68
C GLU A 72 -11.08 2.87 8.54
N ARG A 73 -12.16 3.46 9.00
CA ARG A 73 -12.15 4.57 9.96
C ARG A 73 -11.75 4.05 11.34
N VAL A 74 -10.61 4.51 11.86
CA VAL A 74 -10.01 4.01 13.11
C VAL A 74 -9.51 5.10 14.05
N ALA A 75 -9.37 6.32 13.56
CA ALA A 75 -8.80 7.43 14.32
C ALA A 75 -9.64 8.70 14.18
N THR A 76 -9.45 9.60 15.12
CA THR A 76 -10.01 10.96 15.05
C THR A 76 -8.86 11.94 14.76
N PRO A 77 -8.99 12.84 13.77
CA PRO A 77 -8.01 13.89 13.54
C PRO A 77 -7.75 14.72 14.82
N PRO A 78 -6.49 15.18 15.07
CA PRO A 78 -5.33 15.14 14.20
C PRO A 78 -4.47 13.84 14.31
N ASN A 79 -4.83 12.87 15.12
CA ASN A 79 -4.05 11.63 15.34
C ASN A 79 -4.29 10.65 14.17
N THR A 80 -3.84 11.02 12.98
CA THR A 80 -4.05 10.25 11.75
C THR A 80 -2.77 9.60 11.26
N TYR A 81 -2.96 8.54 10.49
CA TYR A 81 -1.86 7.82 9.83
C TYR A 81 -1.35 8.59 8.62
N LYS A 82 -0.09 8.40 8.27
CA LYS A 82 0.49 8.94 7.04
C LYS A 82 0.95 7.80 6.14
N TYR A 83 0.80 7.99 4.84
CA TYR A 83 1.12 6.97 3.84
C TYR A 83 2.15 7.45 2.84
N LYS A 84 3.01 6.52 2.42
CA LYS A 84 3.92 6.69 1.29
C LYS A 84 3.70 5.51 0.34
N LEU A 85 3.37 5.81 -0.92
CA LEU A 85 3.26 4.83 -1.98
C LEU A 85 4.57 4.82 -2.76
N LEU A 86 5.20 3.66 -2.87
CA LEU A 86 6.34 3.43 -3.74
C LEU A 86 5.90 2.60 -4.93
N ALA A 87 6.34 2.99 -6.12
CA ALA A 87 5.96 2.31 -7.35
C ALA A 87 7.11 2.35 -8.36
N THR A 88 7.63 1.20 -8.73
CA THR A 88 8.78 1.12 -9.62
C THR A 88 8.89 -0.21 -10.35
N THR A 89 9.55 -0.17 -11.50
CA THR A 89 9.96 -1.35 -12.24
C THR A 89 11.39 -1.80 -11.93
N ARG A 90 12.12 -1.07 -11.05
CA ARG A 90 13.55 -1.31 -10.76
C ARG A 90 13.75 -1.70 -9.30
N THR A 91 14.34 -2.88 -9.07
CA THR A 91 14.64 -3.41 -7.73
C THR A 91 15.55 -2.51 -6.92
N GLY A 92 16.64 -1.98 -7.51
CA GLY A 92 17.56 -1.09 -6.82
C GLY A 92 16.91 0.24 -6.39
N THR A 93 16.02 0.80 -7.22
CA THR A 93 15.23 1.98 -6.86
C THR A 93 14.31 1.68 -5.68
N MET A 94 13.58 0.56 -5.74
CA MET A 94 12.68 0.14 -4.64
C MET A 94 13.45 -0.04 -3.33
N GLN A 95 14.64 -0.67 -3.36
CA GLN A 95 15.48 -0.86 -2.18
C GLN A 95 15.84 0.48 -1.51
N ASN A 96 16.27 1.46 -2.31
CA ASN A 96 16.66 2.77 -1.79
C ASN A 96 15.45 3.53 -1.22
N GLU A 97 14.34 3.56 -1.95
CA GLU A 97 13.11 4.24 -1.53
C GLU A 97 12.49 3.61 -0.27
N LEU A 98 12.57 2.28 -0.11
CA LEU A 98 12.16 1.59 1.12
C LEU A 98 12.97 2.07 2.32
N ASN A 99 14.31 2.13 2.19
CA ASN A 99 15.18 2.54 3.29
C ASN A 99 15.05 4.05 3.61
N GLU A 100 14.86 4.90 2.61
CA GLU A 100 14.54 6.31 2.82
C GLU A 100 13.21 6.51 3.58
N ALA A 101 12.18 5.76 3.19
CA ALA A 101 10.89 5.80 3.88
C ALA A 101 11.00 5.27 5.33
N ALA A 102 11.74 4.19 5.52
CA ALA A 102 11.99 3.60 6.84
C ALA A 102 12.73 4.56 7.78
N ALA A 103 13.75 5.25 7.27
CA ALA A 103 14.47 6.29 8.02
C ALA A 103 13.55 7.45 8.45
N ALA A 104 12.51 7.74 7.66
CA ALA A 104 11.48 8.72 7.98
C ALA A 104 10.37 8.17 8.92
N GLY A 105 10.49 6.91 9.39
CA GLY A 105 9.59 6.26 10.33
C GLY A 105 8.38 5.59 9.68
N TYR A 106 8.40 5.34 8.37
CA TYR A 106 7.38 4.57 7.68
C TYR A 106 7.69 3.07 7.74
N ARG A 107 6.65 2.26 7.90
CA ARG A 107 6.72 0.81 7.87
C ARG A 107 5.92 0.25 6.71
N LEU A 108 6.46 -0.75 6.04
CA LEU A 108 5.79 -1.48 4.97
C LEU A 108 4.49 -2.12 5.47
N LEU A 109 3.43 -2.00 4.67
CA LEU A 109 2.19 -2.73 4.85
C LEU A 109 2.18 -3.98 3.95
N PRO A 110 2.43 -5.17 4.48
CA PRO A 110 2.60 -6.39 3.67
C PRO A 110 1.39 -6.73 2.80
N ARG A 111 0.18 -6.40 3.29
CA ARG A 111 -1.08 -6.66 2.58
C ARG A 111 -1.38 -5.70 1.42
N THR A 112 -0.42 -4.84 1.08
CA THR A 112 -0.57 -3.84 0.01
C THR A 112 0.48 -3.99 -1.08
N MET A 113 1.21 -5.10 -1.09
CA MET A 113 2.20 -5.40 -2.13
C MET A 113 1.48 -5.84 -3.40
N ILE A 114 1.54 -5.02 -4.43
CA ILE A 114 0.79 -5.17 -5.66
C ILE A 114 1.76 -5.28 -6.84
N SER A 115 1.51 -6.23 -7.72
CA SER A 115 2.11 -6.33 -9.04
C SER A 115 1.06 -5.91 -10.05
N LYS A 116 1.29 -4.80 -10.77
CA LYS A 116 0.33 -4.29 -11.74
C LYS A 116 0.97 -4.07 -13.11
N GLU A 117 0.19 -4.27 -14.16
CA GLU A 117 0.61 -3.98 -15.52
C GLU A 117 0.69 -2.47 -15.76
N GLN A 118 1.63 -2.05 -16.59
CA GLN A 118 1.69 -0.68 -17.09
C GLN A 118 1.01 -0.56 -18.47
N MET A 119 0.45 0.62 -18.76
CA MET A 119 -0.26 0.86 -20.02
C MET A 119 0.62 0.66 -21.28
N PHE A 120 1.95 0.83 -21.15
CA PHE A 120 2.90 0.68 -22.26
C PHE A 120 3.75 -0.60 -22.15
N GLY A 121 3.29 -1.57 -21.40
CA GLY A 121 3.98 -2.83 -21.15
C GLY A 121 4.92 -2.79 -19.95
N GLY A 122 5.21 -3.97 -19.42
CA GLY A 122 5.99 -4.15 -18.19
C GLY A 122 5.11 -4.24 -16.95
N VAL A 123 5.75 -4.67 -15.86
CA VAL A 123 5.08 -4.87 -14.57
C VAL A 123 5.73 -3.96 -13.53
N GLU A 124 4.94 -3.14 -12.88
CA GLU A 124 5.34 -2.26 -11.80
C GLU A 124 4.99 -2.91 -10.46
N ILE A 125 5.92 -2.87 -9.52
CA ILE A 125 5.64 -3.23 -8.13
C ILE A 125 5.24 -1.98 -7.37
N VAL A 126 4.08 -2.05 -6.72
CA VAL A 126 3.56 -0.99 -5.85
C VAL A 126 3.50 -1.53 -4.43
N VAL A 127 3.98 -0.73 -3.48
CA VAL A 127 3.89 -1.02 -2.06
C VAL A 127 3.45 0.22 -1.31
N LEU A 128 2.68 0.04 -0.25
CA LEU A 128 2.33 1.11 0.67
C LEU A 128 3.12 0.99 1.96
N LEU A 129 3.59 2.12 2.46
CA LEU A 129 4.17 2.23 3.79
C LEU A 129 3.30 3.18 4.62
N GLU A 130 3.19 2.86 5.89
CA GLU A 130 2.40 3.60 6.87
C GLU A 130 3.31 4.15 7.95
N LYS A 131 3.06 5.38 8.36
CA LYS A 131 3.61 5.96 9.58
C LYS A 131 2.49 6.15 10.59
N GLU A 132 2.60 5.46 11.73
CA GLU A 132 1.67 5.60 12.84
C GLU A 132 1.83 6.97 13.52
N PRO A 133 0.74 7.55 14.04
CA PRO A 133 0.83 8.77 14.85
C PRO A 133 1.81 8.58 16.01
N ASN A 134 2.69 9.56 16.22
CA ASN A 134 3.64 9.58 17.33
C ASN A 134 4.64 8.39 17.40
N SER A 135 4.75 7.59 16.34
CA SER A 135 5.71 6.48 16.31
C SER A 135 7.15 6.98 16.24
N THR A 136 8.00 6.42 17.12
CA THR A 136 9.46 6.60 17.12
C THR A 136 10.20 5.42 16.49
N LYS A 137 9.47 4.39 16.07
CA LYS A 137 10.02 3.17 15.47
C LYS A 137 10.73 3.47 14.17
N SER A 138 11.82 2.79 13.93
CA SER A 138 12.52 2.79 12.65
C SER A 138 12.81 1.38 12.17
N TYR A 139 12.98 1.24 10.87
CA TYR A 139 13.11 -0.05 10.22
C TYR A 139 14.26 -0.01 9.21
N ASP A 140 14.76 -1.17 8.88
CA ASP A 140 15.69 -1.41 7.80
C ASP A 140 15.15 -2.50 6.91
N TYR A 141 15.22 -2.32 5.60
CA TYR A 141 14.67 -3.22 4.62
C TYR A 141 15.75 -3.81 3.73
N LYS A 142 15.58 -5.09 3.40
CA LYS A 142 16.33 -5.80 2.39
C LYS A 142 15.40 -6.33 1.32
N LEU A 143 15.64 -5.96 0.07
CA LEU A 143 14.91 -6.47 -1.08
C LEU A 143 15.73 -7.57 -1.75
N LEU A 144 15.19 -8.77 -1.78
CA LEU A 144 15.76 -9.92 -2.46
C LEU A 144 14.95 -10.23 -3.71
N ALA A 145 15.58 -10.30 -4.88
CA ALA A 145 14.88 -10.49 -6.14
C ALA A 145 15.65 -11.42 -7.06
N THR A 146 15.06 -12.56 -7.42
CA THR A 146 15.63 -13.57 -8.30
C THR A 146 14.57 -14.49 -8.89
N SER A 147 14.84 -15.05 -10.06
CA SER A 147 14.04 -16.13 -10.66
C SER A 147 14.43 -17.54 -10.14
N ARG A 148 15.52 -17.65 -9.39
CA ARG A 148 16.05 -18.93 -8.91
C ARG A 148 15.63 -19.20 -7.48
N THR A 149 14.75 -20.16 -7.26
CA THR A 149 14.20 -20.49 -5.93
C THR A 149 15.28 -20.90 -4.92
N GLY A 150 16.29 -21.66 -5.33
CA GLY A 150 17.39 -22.07 -4.43
C GLY A 150 18.26 -20.88 -3.99
N THR A 151 18.51 -19.92 -4.89
CA THR A 151 19.21 -18.67 -4.56
C THR A 151 18.39 -17.87 -3.57
N LEU A 152 17.10 -17.67 -3.85
CA LEU A 152 16.21 -16.93 -2.96
C LEU A 152 16.15 -17.54 -1.57
N GLN A 153 15.99 -18.87 -1.49
CA GLN A 153 15.96 -19.59 -0.20
C GLN A 153 17.22 -19.33 0.63
N LYS A 154 18.39 -19.38 -0.02
CA LYS A 154 19.67 -19.09 0.66
C LYS A 154 19.74 -17.65 1.15
N GLU A 155 19.45 -16.67 0.28
CA GLU A 155 19.49 -15.23 0.61
C GLU A 155 18.52 -14.86 1.72
N VAL A 156 17.31 -15.42 1.73
CA VAL A 156 16.33 -15.27 2.81
C VAL A 156 16.88 -15.85 4.11
N THR A 157 17.48 -17.04 4.08
CA THR A 157 18.06 -17.67 5.27
C THR A 157 19.19 -16.82 5.84
N ASP A 158 20.09 -16.33 4.98
CA ASP A 158 21.20 -15.46 5.39
C ASP A 158 20.69 -14.15 6.01
N ALA A 159 19.62 -13.55 5.44
CA ALA A 159 18.99 -12.35 5.99
C ALA A 159 18.32 -12.61 7.35
N MET A 160 17.66 -13.76 7.51
CA MET A 160 17.05 -14.13 8.80
C MET A 160 18.11 -14.33 9.88
N GLN A 161 19.27 -14.90 9.57
CA GLN A 161 20.41 -14.99 10.50
C GLN A 161 20.95 -13.60 10.90
N ALA A 162 20.83 -12.61 10.02
CA ALA A 162 21.16 -11.21 10.32
C ALA A 162 20.06 -10.45 11.09
N GLY A 163 18.98 -11.13 11.50
CA GLY A 163 17.89 -10.58 12.30
C GLY A 163 16.76 -9.95 11.52
N TYR A 164 16.68 -10.20 10.21
CA TYR A 164 15.53 -9.77 9.41
C TYR A 164 14.41 -10.82 9.48
N VAL A 165 13.18 -10.38 9.28
CA VAL A 165 11.99 -11.22 9.11
C VAL A 165 11.38 -10.96 7.73
N ILE A 166 10.69 -11.95 7.17
CA ILE A 166 9.95 -11.76 5.92
C ILE A 166 8.79 -10.81 6.18
N ALA A 167 8.82 -9.63 5.55
CA ALA A 167 7.71 -8.69 5.57
C ALA A 167 6.66 -9.05 4.51
N GLY A 168 7.06 -9.40 3.30
CA GLY A 168 6.14 -9.80 2.27
C GLY A 168 6.82 -10.29 1.00
N MET A 169 6.02 -10.81 0.08
CA MET A 169 6.48 -11.34 -1.21
C MET A 169 5.54 -10.92 -2.33
N VAL A 170 6.13 -10.62 -3.48
CA VAL A 170 5.40 -10.32 -4.73
C VAL A 170 6.22 -10.81 -5.91
N SER A 171 5.61 -10.99 -7.08
CA SER A 171 6.30 -11.45 -8.29
C SER A 171 6.01 -10.54 -9.49
N ARG A 172 7.01 -10.38 -10.33
CA ARG A 172 6.92 -9.70 -11.66
C ARG A 172 7.82 -10.39 -12.70
N GLY A 173 7.68 -11.69 -12.87
CA GLY A 173 8.58 -12.52 -13.66
C GLY A 173 9.78 -13.03 -12.86
N GLU A 174 10.13 -12.40 -11.77
CA GLU A 174 11.04 -12.88 -10.72
C GLU A 174 10.33 -12.85 -9.36
N HIS A 175 10.78 -13.64 -8.42
CA HIS A 175 10.31 -13.59 -7.04
C HIS A 175 11.00 -12.43 -6.32
N MET A 176 10.22 -11.58 -5.65
CA MET A 176 10.70 -10.47 -4.85
C MET A 176 10.24 -10.64 -3.41
N VAL A 177 11.18 -10.74 -2.49
CA VAL A 177 10.91 -10.80 -1.05
C VAL A 177 11.45 -9.53 -0.40
N ILE A 178 10.60 -8.86 0.37
CA ILE A 178 11.02 -7.75 1.22
C ILE A 178 11.19 -8.27 2.63
N MET A 179 12.41 -8.12 3.14
CA MET A 179 12.78 -8.47 4.52
C MET A 179 12.82 -7.20 5.36
N GLU A 180 12.31 -7.27 6.58
CA GLU A 180 12.24 -6.15 7.53
C GLU A 180 13.04 -6.46 8.79
N LYS A 181 13.74 -5.45 9.31
CA LYS A 181 14.34 -5.48 10.63
C LYS A 181 14.00 -4.19 11.37
N GLN A 182 13.40 -4.29 12.55
CA GLN A 182 13.19 -3.13 13.41
C GLN A 182 14.53 -2.72 14.02
N THR A 183 14.92 -1.46 13.86
CA THR A 183 16.20 -0.93 14.31
C THR A 183 16.08 -0.04 15.55
N ARG A 184 14.86 0.47 15.82
CA ARG A 184 14.54 1.31 16.98
C ARG A 184 13.13 1.03 17.46
N GLU A 185 12.94 0.99 18.77
CA GLU A 185 11.65 0.91 19.47
C GLU A 185 11.00 2.28 19.65
#